data_1af0f54d8c98f2d6236891c50b2f840b
#
_entry.id   1af0f54d8c98f2d6236891c50b2f840b
#
_cell.length_a   1.000
_cell.length_b   1.000
_cell.length_c   1.000
_cell.angle_alpha   90.00
_cell.angle_beta   90.00
_cell.angle_gamma   90.00
#
_symmetry.space_group_name_H-M   'P 1'
#
loop_
_entity.id
_entity.type
_entity.pdbx_description
1 polymer ?
#
loop_
_entity_poly.entity_id
_entity_poly.type
_entity_poly.pdbx_seq_one_letter_code
_entity_poly.pdbx_strand_id
1 'polypeptide(L)'
;MACDESLYRQYLNGDDEGLNALMKKYGDPLTLYIDGYLHDVHEAEELMLDVFAYLFTKKPKIRDGGFKAYLYKAARHMALRHKSKRKPLFSLDTLTGEPDGRLLAEEVIRSEERNRILHFCMDEMNPDYREVLYLTYFEDMSYAQAAEVTGKTVKQITNMVYRGKESLRRLLEREGITDAES
;
A
#
# COMPACT_ATOMS: atom_id res chain seq x y z
N MET A 1 -10.01 20.34 6.99
CA MET A 1 -9.19 19.18 7.41
C MET A 1 -7.76 19.64 7.60
N ALA A 2 -7.17 19.30 8.73
CA ALA A 2 -5.74 19.57 8.94
C ALA A 2 -4.92 18.77 7.91
N CYS A 3 -3.92 19.39 7.27
CA CYS A 3 -3.04 18.67 6.38
C CYS A 3 -2.08 17.77 7.20
N ASP A 4 -1.53 16.75 6.57
CA ASP A 4 -0.68 15.76 7.25
C ASP A 4 0.54 16.39 7.93
N GLU A 5 1.12 17.39 7.28
CA GLU A 5 2.24 18.16 7.83
C GLU A 5 1.83 18.98 9.07
N SER A 6 0.60 19.48 9.10
CA SER A 6 0.03 20.16 10.26
C SER A 6 -0.09 19.21 11.45
N LEU A 7 -0.63 18.01 11.24
CA LEU A 7 -0.75 16.97 12.26
C LEU A 7 0.63 16.50 12.75
N TYR A 8 1.58 16.35 11.82
CA TYR A 8 2.93 16.01 12.17
C TYR A 8 3.64 17.09 12.99
N ARG A 9 3.48 18.37 12.62
CA ARG A 9 4.01 19.51 13.41
C ARG A 9 3.35 19.58 14.79
N GLN A 10 2.04 19.32 14.87
CA GLN A 10 1.31 19.26 16.14
C GLN A 10 1.96 18.25 17.08
N TYR A 11 2.24 17.05 16.58
CA TYR A 11 2.98 16.03 17.32
C TYR A 11 4.39 16.51 17.71
N LEU A 12 5.14 17.12 16.78
CA LEU A 12 6.49 17.63 17.08
C LEU A 12 6.50 18.69 18.19
N ASN A 13 5.40 19.43 18.36
CA ASN A 13 5.19 20.40 19.42
C ASN A 13 4.71 19.79 20.75
N GLY A 14 4.60 18.47 20.83
CA GLY A 14 4.26 17.73 22.05
C GLY A 14 2.78 17.41 22.21
N ASP A 15 1.97 17.55 21.17
CA ASP A 15 0.56 17.17 21.17
C ASP A 15 0.35 15.84 20.47
N ASP A 16 0.09 14.79 21.25
CA ASP A 16 -0.08 13.42 20.77
C ASP A 16 -1.36 13.21 19.93
N GLU A 17 -2.29 14.16 19.91
CA GLU A 17 -3.48 14.08 19.06
C GLU A 17 -3.10 14.08 17.56
N GLY A 18 -2.06 14.82 17.20
CA GLY A 18 -1.51 14.81 15.85
C GLY A 18 -1.03 13.43 15.41
N LEU A 19 -0.37 12.69 16.33
CA LEU A 19 0.05 11.30 16.13
C LEU A 19 -1.15 10.37 15.95
N ASN A 20 -2.12 10.46 16.86
CA ASN A 20 -3.31 9.61 16.82
C ASN A 20 -4.11 9.81 15.52
N ALA A 21 -4.23 11.05 15.06
CA ALA A 21 -4.91 11.37 13.81
C ALA A 21 -4.18 10.78 12.59
N LEU A 22 -2.85 10.84 12.56
CA LEU A 22 -2.04 10.24 11.49
C LEU A 22 -2.11 8.71 11.48
N MET A 23 -2.04 8.09 12.66
CA MET A 23 -2.17 6.63 12.77
C MET A 23 -3.56 6.16 12.34
N LYS A 24 -4.62 6.87 12.74
CA LYS A 24 -6.00 6.56 12.31
C LYS A 24 -6.18 6.71 10.80
N LYS A 25 -5.53 7.70 10.20
CA LYS A 25 -5.64 7.98 8.76
C LYS A 25 -4.86 6.96 7.91
N TYR A 26 -3.67 6.58 8.35
CA TYR A 26 -2.73 5.82 7.54
C TYR A 26 -2.51 4.38 8.00
N GLY A 27 -2.98 3.99 9.18
CA GLY A 27 -2.72 2.65 9.74
C GLY A 27 -3.17 1.55 8.80
N ASP A 28 -4.45 1.49 8.47
CA ASP A 28 -5.01 0.45 7.59
C ASP A 28 -4.45 0.51 6.16
N PRO A 29 -4.44 1.67 5.46
CA PRO A 29 -3.84 1.76 4.13
C PRO A 29 -2.38 1.34 4.09
N LEU A 30 -1.59 1.72 5.09
CA LEU A 30 -0.17 1.37 5.16
C LEU A 30 0.03 -0.12 5.43
N THR A 31 -0.80 -0.72 6.28
CA THR A 31 -0.81 -2.17 6.52
C THR A 31 -1.07 -2.94 5.22
N LEU A 32 -2.09 -2.55 4.45
CA LEU A 32 -2.38 -3.17 3.15
C LEU A 32 -1.24 -3.01 2.15
N TYR A 33 -0.60 -1.84 2.12
CA TYR A 33 0.58 -1.63 1.27
C TYR A 33 1.75 -2.54 1.66
N ILE A 34 2.03 -2.68 2.95
CA ILE A 34 3.09 -3.56 3.47
C ILE A 34 2.74 -5.03 3.21
N ASP A 35 1.48 -5.42 3.39
CA ASP A 35 1.00 -6.78 3.11
C ASP A 35 1.23 -7.18 1.65
N GLY A 36 1.14 -6.25 0.72
CA GLY A 36 1.52 -6.48 -0.67
C GLY A 36 2.96 -6.96 -0.89
N TYR A 37 3.84 -6.77 0.09
CA TYR A 37 5.22 -7.30 0.09
C TYR A 37 5.38 -8.59 0.90
N LEU A 38 4.71 -8.67 2.05
CA LEU A 38 4.93 -9.72 3.04
C LEU A 38 3.98 -10.91 2.84
N HIS A 39 2.79 -10.67 2.32
CA HIS A 39 1.70 -11.65 2.22
C HIS A 39 1.36 -12.29 3.57
N ASP A 40 1.42 -11.46 4.62
CA ASP A 40 1.08 -11.80 5.99
C ASP A 40 0.59 -10.53 6.70
N VAL A 41 -0.71 -10.44 6.93
CA VAL A 41 -1.35 -9.24 7.48
C VAL A 41 -0.86 -8.95 8.91
N HIS A 42 -0.57 -9.96 9.72
CA HIS A 42 -0.10 -9.77 11.09
C HIS A 42 1.31 -9.18 11.12
N GLU A 43 2.22 -9.72 10.29
CA GLU A 43 3.55 -9.12 10.14
C GLU A 43 3.47 -7.72 9.51
N ALA A 44 2.52 -7.47 8.62
CA ALA A 44 2.30 -6.16 8.04
C ALA A 44 1.82 -5.14 9.09
N GLU A 45 0.92 -5.53 9.99
CA GLU A 45 0.49 -4.69 11.12
C GLU A 45 1.64 -4.36 12.07
N GLU A 46 2.45 -5.35 12.45
CA GLU A 46 3.63 -5.13 13.28
C GLU A 46 4.60 -4.15 12.61
N LEU A 47 4.87 -4.36 11.33
CA LEU A 47 5.78 -3.50 10.59
C LEU A 47 5.23 -2.07 10.39
N MET A 48 3.92 -1.92 10.23
CA MET A 48 3.26 -0.61 10.20
C MET A 48 3.49 0.14 11.52
N LEU A 49 3.33 -0.52 12.66
CA LEU A 49 3.63 0.08 13.96
C LEU A 49 5.10 0.48 14.08
N ASP A 50 6.02 -0.36 13.59
CA ASP A 50 7.46 -0.06 13.57
C ASP A 50 7.79 1.16 12.69
N VAL A 51 7.10 1.33 11.55
CA VAL A 51 7.25 2.51 10.68
C VAL A 51 6.84 3.78 11.43
N PHE A 52 5.71 3.77 12.11
CA PHE A 52 5.28 4.90 12.92
C PHE A 52 6.22 5.15 14.10
N ALA A 53 6.63 4.11 14.81
CA ALA A 53 7.58 4.23 15.92
C ALA A 53 8.91 4.86 15.45
N TYR A 54 9.41 4.43 14.29
CA TYR A 54 10.61 5.03 13.68
C TYR A 54 10.40 6.52 13.37
N LEU A 55 9.30 6.86 12.71
CA LEU A 55 8.99 8.23 12.31
C LEU A 55 8.94 9.16 13.54
N PHE A 56 8.26 8.73 14.59
CA PHE A 56 8.06 9.51 15.80
C PHE A 56 9.28 9.57 16.71
N THR A 57 10.09 8.55 16.72
CA THR A 57 11.35 8.52 17.48
C THR A 57 12.43 9.38 16.80
N LYS A 58 12.57 9.26 15.50
CA LYS A 58 13.60 9.98 14.74
C LYS A 58 13.23 11.41 14.39
N LYS A 59 11.94 11.73 14.37
CA LYS A 59 11.42 13.06 14.08
C LYS A 59 12.07 13.73 12.85
N PRO A 60 12.07 13.04 11.69
CA PRO A 60 12.74 13.56 10.50
C PRO A 60 12.13 14.87 10.05
N LYS A 61 12.93 15.74 9.42
CA LYS A 61 12.43 16.91 8.74
C LYS A 61 11.73 16.50 7.46
N ILE A 62 10.44 16.77 7.37
CA ILE A 62 9.62 16.45 6.21
C ILE A 62 9.20 17.78 5.57
N ARG A 63 9.40 17.89 4.25
CA ARG A 63 8.97 19.07 3.48
C ARG A 63 7.45 19.15 3.42
N ASP A 64 6.92 20.34 3.21
CA ASP A 64 5.49 20.54 3.01
C ASP A 64 5.01 19.76 1.77
N GLY A 65 3.89 19.06 1.91
CA GLY A 65 3.34 18.15 0.90
C GLY A 65 4.08 16.82 0.75
N GLY A 66 5.07 16.54 1.59
CA GLY A 66 5.93 15.35 1.49
C GLY A 66 5.65 14.24 2.50
N PHE A 67 4.73 14.45 3.46
CA PHE A 67 4.52 13.50 4.55
C PHE A 67 4.11 12.10 4.04
N LYS A 68 3.10 12.04 3.20
CA LYS A 68 2.60 10.76 2.66
C LYS A 68 3.68 10.00 1.90
N ALA A 69 4.39 10.66 0.99
CA ALA A 69 5.47 10.04 0.22
C ALA A 69 6.61 9.55 1.13
N TYR A 70 6.96 10.33 2.16
CA TYR A 70 7.96 9.93 3.14
C TYR A 70 7.54 8.68 3.92
N LEU A 71 6.30 8.65 4.42
CA LEU A 71 5.74 7.53 5.17
C LEU A 71 5.76 6.23 4.35
N TYR A 72 5.26 6.26 3.13
CA TYR A 72 5.24 5.09 2.24
C TYR A 72 6.63 4.65 1.79
N LYS A 73 7.55 5.59 1.59
CA LYS A 73 8.95 5.28 1.30
C LYS A 73 9.62 4.58 2.48
N ALA A 74 9.39 5.04 3.71
CA ALA A 74 9.89 4.37 4.91
C ALA A 74 9.33 2.96 5.04
N ALA A 75 8.02 2.79 4.87
CA ALA A 75 7.34 1.50 4.89
C ALA A 75 7.91 0.54 3.84
N ARG A 76 8.10 1.01 2.61
CA ARG A 76 8.70 0.23 1.53
C ARG A 76 10.09 -0.27 1.88
N HIS A 77 10.96 0.61 2.37
CA HIS A 77 12.31 0.22 2.77
C HIS A 77 12.31 -0.82 3.89
N MET A 78 11.45 -0.63 4.88
CA MET A 78 11.35 -1.57 6.00
C MET A 78 10.77 -2.91 5.54
N ALA A 79 9.75 -2.93 4.69
CA ALA A 79 9.17 -4.14 4.12
C ALA A 79 10.17 -4.94 3.27
N LEU A 80 10.90 -4.27 2.39
CA LEU A 80 11.95 -4.91 1.58
C LEU A 80 13.08 -5.48 2.45
N ARG A 81 13.48 -4.74 3.48
CA ARG A 81 14.50 -5.20 4.43
C ARG A 81 14.01 -6.39 5.25
N HIS A 82 12.76 -6.37 5.68
CA HIS A 82 12.14 -7.48 6.41
C HIS A 82 12.09 -8.73 5.53
N LYS A 83 11.60 -8.60 4.31
CA LYS A 83 11.56 -9.69 3.33
C LYS A 83 12.95 -10.28 3.03
N SER A 84 13.99 -9.46 2.93
CA SER A 84 15.36 -9.93 2.67
C SER A 84 15.98 -10.71 3.83
N LYS A 85 15.51 -10.47 5.07
CA LYS A 85 15.95 -11.20 6.27
C LYS A 85 15.24 -12.54 6.47
N ARG A 86 14.09 -12.73 5.83
CA ARG A 86 13.44 -14.04 5.79
C ARG A 86 14.37 -15.00 5.04
N LYS A 87 15.06 -15.87 5.76
CA LYS A 87 15.66 -17.05 5.14
C LYS A 87 14.54 -17.86 4.50
N PRO A 88 14.73 -18.43 3.29
CA PRO A 88 13.77 -19.38 2.78
C PRO A 88 13.80 -20.59 3.74
N LEU A 89 12.91 -20.57 4.70
CA LEU A 89 12.51 -21.77 5.39
C LEU A 89 11.76 -22.60 4.35
N PHE A 90 12.39 -23.66 3.89
CA PHE A 90 11.71 -24.75 3.22
C PHE A 90 10.74 -25.35 4.24
N SER A 91 9.58 -24.74 4.39
CA SER A 91 8.46 -25.33 5.07
C SER A 91 7.41 -25.65 4.01
N LEU A 92 7.25 -26.93 3.78
CA LEU A 92 6.21 -27.49 2.90
C LEU A 92 4.79 -27.32 3.48
N ASP A 93 4.61 -26.53 4.55
CA ASP A 93 3.39 -26.51 5.38
C ASP A 93 2.66 -25.16 5.40
N THR A 94 2.73 -24.35 4.35
CA THR A 94 1.89 -23.16 4.28
C THR A 94 1.03 -23.11 3.01
N LEU A 95 0.26 -24.18 2.80
CA LEU A 95 -0.85 -24.20 1.84
C LEU A 95 -2.22 -24.19 2.54
N THR A 96 -2.37 -23.51 3.65
CA THR A 96 -3.67 -23.29 4.29
C THR A 96 -3.73 -21.92 4.94
N GLY A 97 -3.75 -20.90 4.10
CA GLY A 97 -4.21 -19.58 4.48
C GLY A 97 -5.58 -19.37 3.82
N GLU A 98 -6.65 -19.90 4.39
CA GLU A 98 -7.99 -19.48 4.03
C GLU A 98 -8.13 -17.99 4.40
N PRO A 99 -8.63 -17.14 3.48
CA PRO A 99 -8.98 -15.78 3.86
C PRO A 99 -10.15 -15.86 4.84
N ASP A 100 -9.92 -15.35 6.04
CA ASP A 100 -10.93 -15.29 7.10
C ASP A 100 -12.10 -14.42 6.65
N GLY A 101 -13.14 -15.11 6.14
CA GLY A 101 -14.34 -14.50 5.62
C GLY A 101 -15.23 -14.01 6.75
N ARG A 102 -15.18 -12.72 7.09
CA ARG A 102 -16.24 -12.08 7.87
C ARG A 102 -17.25 -11.39 6.97
N LEU A 103 -18.44 -11.99 6.99
CA LEU A 103 -19.69 -11.61 6.35
C LEU A 103 -20.11 -10.15 6.61
N LEU A 104 -20.44 -9.43 5.56
CA LEU A 104 -21.32 -8.28 5.56
C LEU A 104 -22.22 -8.29 4.30
N ALA A 105 -23.46 -7.80 4.47
CA ALA A 105 -24.66 -7.96 3.68
C ALA A 105 -24.61 -7.81 2.14
N GLU A 106 -25.62 -8.36 1.45
CA GLU A 106 -25.69 -8.66 0.01
C GLU A 106 -25.44 -7.50 -0.98
N GLU A 107 -25.53 -6.25 -0.57
CA GLU A 107 -25.21 -5.09 -1.42
C GLU A 107 -23.68 -4.80 -1.46
N VAL A 108 -22.98 -5.22 -0.40
CA VAL A 108 -21.53 -5.24 -0.31
C VAL A 108 -20.95 -6.35 -1.18
N ILE A 109 -21.68 -7.45 -1.40
CA ILE A 109 -21.22 -8.66 -2.10
C ILE A 109 -20.87 -8.38 -3.58
N ARG A 110 -21.63 -7.53 -4.29
CA ARG A 110 -21.30 -7.21 -5.70
C ARG A 110 -20.09 -6.30 -5.84
N SER A 111 -19.91 -5.35 -4.93
CA SER A 111 -18.71 -4.51 -4.89
C SER A 111 -17.51 -5.30 -4.34
N GLU A 112 -17.75 -6.23 -3.42
CA GLU A 112 -16.72 -7.12 -2.89
C GLU A 112 -16.25 -8.15 -3.92
N GLU A 113 -17.14 -8.70 -4.73
CA GLU A 113 -16.74 -9.66 -5.77
C GLU A 113 -15.88 -8.98 -6.85
N ARG A 114 -16.26 -7.79 -7.30
CA ARG A 114 -15.44 -6.97 -8.22
C ARG A 114 -14.09 -6.60 -7.58
N ASN A 115 -14.09 -6.23 -6.32
CA ASN A 115 -12.88 -5.92 -5.58
C ASN A 115 -12.01 -7.17 -5.38
N ARG A 116 -12.58 -8.33 -5.10
CA ARG A 116 -11.85 -9.61 -5.01
C ARG A 116 -11.19 -9.97 -6.33
N ILE A 117 -11.91 -9.85 -7.43
CA ILE A 117 -11.37 -10.12 -8.76
C ILE A 117 -10.26 -9.12 -9.10
N LEU A 118 -10.46 -7.84 -8.79
CA LEU A 118 -9.44 -6.82 -8.98
C LEU A 118 -8.16 -7.13 -8.18
N HIS A 119 -8.31 -7.47 -6.90
CA HIS A 119 -7.18 -7.85 -6.05
C HIS A 119 -6.50 -9.11 -6.56
N PHE A 120 -7.25 -10.12 -6.95
CA PHE A 120 -6.72 -11.35 -7.54
C PHE A 120 -5.92 -11.06 -8.82
N CYS A 121 -6.47 -10.25 -9.72
CA CYS A 121 -5.75 -9.84 -10.93
C CYS A 121 -4.50 -9.02 -10.61
N MET A 122 -4.56 -8.14 -9.62
CA MET A 122 -3.41 -7.36 -9.19
C MET A 122 -2.31 -8.26 -8.59
N ASP A 123 -2.67 -9.31 -7.87
CA ASP A 123 -1.70 -10.26 -7.30
C ASP A 123 -0.98 -11.09 -8.37
N GLU A 124 -1.62 -11.34 -9.50
CA GLU A 124 -0.99 -11.99 -10.66
C GLU A 124 -0.10 -11.07 -11.49
N MET A 125 -0.18 -9.77 -11.29
CA MET A 125 0.63 -8.80 -12.03
C MET A 125 2.11 -8.86 -11.64
N ASN A 126 2.95 -8.35 -12.54
CA ASN A 126 4.32 -7.99 -12.17
C ASN A 126 4.30 -7.08 -10.92
N PRO A 127 5.05 -7.42 -9.84
CA PRO A 127 5.02 -6.67 -8.59
C PRO A 127 5.30 -5.17 -8.72
N ASP A 128 6.20 -4.79 -9.63
CA ASP A 128 6.52 -3.39 -9.87
C ASP A 128 5.35 -2.62 -10.49
N TYR A 129 4.61 -3.24 -11.42
CA TYR A 129 3.43 -2.62 -12.03
C TYR A 129 2.29 -2.52 -11.00
N ARG A 130 2.09 -3.58 -10.22
CA ARG A 130 1.11 -3.59 -9.13
C ARG A 130 1.37 -2.46 -8.14
N GLU A 131 2.61 -2.30 -7.68
CA GLU A 131 3.00 -1.25 -6.73
C GLU A 131 2.70 0.14 -7.27
N VAL A 132 3.09 0.41 -8.51
CA VAL A 132 2.88 1.73 -9.11
C VAL A 132 1.40 2.04 -9.29
N LEU A 133 0.59 1.07 -9.73
CA LEU A 133 -0.86 1.24 -9.81
C LEU A 133 -1.49 1.44 -8.43
N TYR A 134 -1.04 0.70 -7.42
CA TYR A 134 -1.52 0.87 -6.05
C TYR A 134 -1.26 2.29 -5.54
N LEU A 135 -0.04 2.78 -5.65
CA LEU A 135 0.33 4.12 -5.20
C LEU A 135 -0.43 5.23 -5.92
N THR A 136 -0.67 5.08 -7.22
CA THR A 136 -1.30 6.13 -8.03
C THR A 136 -2.83 6.11 -8.00
N TYR A 137 -3.47 4.94 -7.93
CA TYR A 137 -4.93 4.81 -8.00
C TYR A 137 -5.61 4.54 -6.67
N PHE A 138 -4.99 3.79 -5.77
CA PHE A 138 -5.57 3.52 -4.44
C PHE A 138 -5.13 4.57 -3.42
N GLU A 139 -3.91 5.06 -3.54
CA GLU A 139 -3.35 6.05 -2.63
C GLU A 139 -3.37 7.48 -3.18
N ASP A 140 -3.95 7.69 -4.36
CA ASP A 140 -4.06 9.01 -5.00
C ASP A 140 -2.74 9.80 -5.07
N MET A 141 -1.62 9.10 -5.21
CA MET A 141 -0.32 9.74 -5.34
C MET A 141 -0.09 10.27 -6.74
N SER A 142 0.50 11.46 -6.83
CA SER A 142 1.05 11.94 -8.09
C SER A 142 2.20 11.04 -8.58
N TYR A 143 2.48 11.07 -9.86
CA TYR A 143 3.63 10.32 -10.42
C TYR A 143 4.96 10.74 -9.80
N ALA A 144 5.09 12.01 -9.40
CA ALA A 144 6.26 12.50 -8.69
C ALA A 144 6.39 11.88 -7.29
N GLN A 145 5.28 11.77 -6.55
CA GLN A 145 5.26 11.11 -5.24
C GLN A 145 5.54 9.61 -5.37
N ALA A 146 4.92 8.92 -6.33
CA ALA A 146 5.20 7.50 -6.59
C ALA A 146 6.66 7.27 -6.99
N ALA A 147 7.25 8.19 -7.77
CA ALA A 147 8.68 8.17 -8.12
C ALA A 147 9.56 8.30 -6.87
N GLU A 148 9.21 9.19 -5.94
CA GLU A 148 9.93 9.37 -4.68
C GLU A 148 9.86 8.12 -3.79
N VAL A 149 8.68 7.50 -3.69
CA VAL A 149 8.46 6.27 -2.89
C VAL A 149 9.29 5.11 -3.44
N THR A 150 9.26 4.90 -4.75
CA THR A 150 9.85 3.72 -5.41
C THR A 150 11.32 3.90 -5.79
N GLY A 151 11.85 5.13 -5.73
CA GLY A 151 13.20 5.44 -6.20
C GLY A 151 13.34 5.41 -7.73
N LYS A 152 12.24 5.49 -8.46
CA LYS A 152 12.19 5.51 -9.93
C LYS A 152 12.04 6.96 -10.44
N THR A 153 12.31 7.17 -11.73
CA THR A 153 12.04 8.47 -12.38
C THR A 153 10.55 8.60 -12.72
N VAL A 154 10.05 9.83 -12.84
CA VAL A 154 8.67 10.10 -13.27
C VAL A 154 8.38 9.47 -14.64
N LYS A 155 9.34 9.48 -15.56
CA LYS A 155 9.20 8.83 -16.88
C LYS A 155 9.03 7.31 -16.74
N GLN A 156 9.78 6.66 -15.83
CA GLN A 156 9.61 5.24 -15.55
C GLN A 156 8.23 4.96 -14.95
N ILE A 157 7.77 5.76 -13.99
CA ILE A 157 6.42 5.65 -13.41
C ILE A 157 5.35 5.75 -14.51
N THR A 158 5.43 6.76 -15.38
CA THR A 158 4.48 6.94 -16.50
C THR A 158 4.40 5.70 -17.38
N ASN A 159 5.55 5.15 -17.78
CA ASN A 159 5.61 3.94 -18.58
C ASN A 159 5.06 2.71 -17.85
N MET A 160 5.35 2.60 -16.55
CA MET A 160 4.89 1.48 -15.72
C MET A 160 3.39 1.54 -15.48
N VAL A 161 2.81 2.72 -15.28
CA VAL A 161 1.36 2.91 -15.17
C VAL A 161 0.69 2.47 -16.48
N TYR A 162 1.19 2.90 -17.62
CA TYR A 162 0.64 2.50 -18.91
C TYR A 162 0.64 0.98 -19.11
N ARG A 163 1.81 0.35 -18.93
CA ARG A 163 1.97 -1.10 -19.07
C ARG A 163 1.19 -1.89 -18.02
N GLY A 164 1.15 -1.36 -16.79
CA GLY A 164 0.37 -1.94 -15.70
C GLY A 164 -1.11 -1.95 -16.00
N LYS A 165 -1.66 -0.85 -16.52
CA LYS A 165 -3.07 -0.80 -16.96
C LYS A 165 -3.38 -1.80 -18.07
N GLU A 166 -2.51 -1.93 -19.06
CA GLU A 166 -2.70 -2.94 -20.12
C GLU A 166 -2.67 -4.36 -19.57
N SER A 167 -1.72 -4.64 -18.67
CA SER A 167 -1.63 -5.95 -18.01
C SER A 167 -2.88 -6.26 -17.20
N LEU A 168 -3.33 -5.31 -16.38
CA LEU A 168 -4.54 -5.45 -15.57
C LEU A 168 -5.79 -5.66 -16.43
N ARG A 169 -5.93 -4.91 -17.52
CA ARG A 169 -7.06 -5.06 -18.46
C ARG A 169 -7.13 -6.49 -19.00
N ARG A 170 -6.02 -7.04 -19.47
CA ARG A 170 -5.97 -8.41 -20.00
C ARG A 170 -6.34 -9.46 -18.95
N LEU A 171 -5.92 -9.25 -17.71
CA LEU A 171 -6.25 -10.14 -16.60
C LEU A 171 -7.75 -10.07 -16.26
N LEU A 172 -8.31 -8.87 -16.20
CA LEU A 172 -9.75 -8.66 -15.98
C LEU A 172 -10.60 -9.25 -17.11
N GLU A 173 -10.21 -9.07 -18.37
CA GLU A 173 -10.87 -9.68 -19.53
C GLU A 173 -10.89 -11.20 -19.44
N ARG A 174 -9.80 -11.82 -18.98
CA ARG A 174 -9.72 -13.26 -18.74
C ARG A 174 -10.71 -13.73 -17.68
N GLU A 175 -10.97 -12.92 -16.66
CA GLU A 175 -11.95 -13.19 -15.60
C GLU A 175 -13.38 -12.77 -15.99
N GLY A 176 -13.61 -12.39 -17.27
CA GLY A 176 -14.94 -12.04 -17.78
C GLY A 176 -15.39 -10.62 -17.48
N ILE A 177 -14.51 -9.78 -16.95
CA ILE A 177 -14.78 -8.34 -16.76
C ILE A 177 -14.29 -7.62 -18.01
N THR A 178 -15.24 -7.30 -18.89
CA THR A 178 -14.98 -6.41 -20.03
C THR A 178 -15.40 -4.99 -19.67
N ASP A 179 -14.70 -3.99 -20.21
CA ASP A 179 -15.09 -2.57 -20.15
C ASP A 179 -16.40 -2.33 -20.92
N ALA A 180 -17.50 -2.86 -20.41
CA ALA A 180 -18.81 -2.46 -20.84
C ALA A 180 -19.33 -1.49 -19.78
N GLU A 181 -18.97 -0.25 -19.93
CA GLU A 181 -19.68 0.97 -19.53
C GLU A 181 -18.68 2.05 -19.11
N SER A 182 -18.39 2.87 -20.11
CA SER A 182 -17.87 4.24 -19.94
C SER A 182 -18.90 5.08 -19.22
#